data_32cbce524088a508f7652051615a777f
#
_entry.id   32cbce524088a508f7652051615a777f
#
_cell.length_a   1.000
_cell.length_b   1.000
_cell.length_c   1.000
_cell.angle_alpha   90.00
_cell.angle_beta   90.00
_cell.angle_gamma   90.00
#
_symmetry.space_group_name_H-M   'P 1'
#
loop_
_entity.id
_entity.type
_entity.pdbx_description
1 polymer ?
#
loop_
_entity_poly.entity_id
_entity_poly.type
_entity_poly.pdbx_seq_one_letter_code
_entity_poly.pdbx_strand_id
1 'polypeptide(L)'
;SSESLLRGARACAALDGAPLALDGVPPTVSAYSLLAPEVQASTVRTFARAPLQVLARIDVAAGGPGRPARDSAVAQALAQLITRGAGVDFDRLLPVVLHAEIAARSLFGENSTVVALVAARAAAIHTGFDPRGFAVPETYLNRHRAAYREALMGYEDTPAELFTLLFNAWTAGAEEADGIARAA
;
A
#
# COMPACT_ATOMS: atom_id res chain seq x y z
N SER A 1 -7.55 -10.03 -7.10
CA SER A 1 -8.91 -10.59 -6.90
C SER A 1 -9.57 -9.97 -5.68
N SER A 2 -10.90 -10.08 -5.58
CA SER A 2 -11.64 -9.60 -4.39
C SER A 2 -11.16 -10.29 -3.11
N GLU A 3 -10.82 -11.57 -3.17
CA GLU A 3 -10.28 -12.31 -2.03
C GLU A 3 -8.94 -11.75 -1.54
N SER A 4 -7.99 -11.45 -2.44
CA SER A 4 -6.70 -10.87 -2.03
C SER A 4 -6.84 -9.47 -1.45
N LEU A 5 -7.81 -8.68 -1.92
CA LEU A 5 -8.11 -7.37 -1.35
C LEU A 5 -8.69 -7.48 0.06
N LEU A 6 -9.63 -8.38 0.29
CA LEU A 6 -10.22 -8.62 1.62
C LEU A 6 -9.18 -9.13 2.62
N ARG A 7 -8.30 -10.05 2.20
CA ARG A 7 -7.20 -10.52 3.04
C ARG A 7 -6.23 -9.40 3.37
N GLY A 8 -5.85 -8.61 2.37
CA GLY A 8 -5.00 -7.43 2.56
C GLY A 8 -5.62 -6.43 3.52
N ALA A 9 -6.87 -6.07 3.34
CA ALA A 9 -7.59 -5.15 4.22
C ALA A 9 -7.66 -5.63 5.68
N ARG A 10 -7.94 -6.93 5.89
CA ARG A 10 -7.95 -7.53 7.23
C ARG A 10 -6.58 -7.53 7.89
N ALA A 11 -5.54 -7.90 7.13
CA ALA A 11 -4.18 -7.91 7.64
C ALA A 11 -3.68 -6.49 7.94
N CYS A 12 -4.04 -5.50 7.12
CA CYS A 12 -3.75 -4.08 7.35
C CYS A 12 -4.44 -3.58 8.64
N ALA A 13 -5.73 -3.86 8.82
CA ALA A 13 -6.44 -3.48 10.05
C ALA A 13 -5.79 -4.09 11.30
N ALA A 14 -5.32 -5.32 11.21
CA ALA A 14 -4.60 -5.98 12.31
C ALA A 14 -3.23 -5.36 12.59
N LEU A 15 -2.54 -4.82 11.57
CA LEU A 15 -1.29 -4.08 11.75
C LEU A 15 -1.47 -2.82 12.61
N ASP A 16 -2.56 -2.09 12.37
CA ASP A 16 -2.89 -0.86 13.09
C ASP A 16 -3.51 -1.12 14.46
N GLY A 17 -3.78 -2.39 14.79
CA GLY A 17 -4.41 -2.77 16.06
C GLY A 17 -5.88 -2.38 16.15
N ALA A 18 -6.50 -2.02 15.00
CA ALA A 18 -7.91 -1.68 14.95
C ALA A 18 -8.77 -2.95 15.16
N PRO A 19 -9.76 -2.94 16.07
CA PRO A 19 -10.71 -4.03 16.14
C PRO A 19 -11.49 -4.08 14.83
N LEU A 20 -11.69 -5.28 14.29
CA LEU A 20 -12.63 -5.48 13.18
C LEU A 20 -14.00 -5.01 13.66
N ALA A 21 -14.47 -3.89 13.13
CA ALA A 21 -15.79 -3.36 13.48
C ALA A 21 -16.86 -4.43 13.14
N LEU A 22 -17.67 -4.75 14.11
CA LEU A 22 -18.75 -5.73 13.95
C LEU A 22 -19.92 -5.14 13.13
N ASP A 23 -20.05 -3.80 13.12
CA ASP A 23 -21.11 -3.08 12.43
C ASP A 23 -20.53 -2.14 11.35
N GLY A 24 -20.95 -2.36 10.10
CA GLY A 24 -20.56 -1.53 8.95
C GLY A 24 -19.34 -2.05 8.18
N VAL A 25 -19.00 -1.33 7.12
CA VAL A 25 -17.78 -1.60 6.32
C VAL A 25 -16.61 -0.89 7.00
N PRO A 26 -15.58 -1.61 7.49
CA PRO A 26 -14.44 -0.98 8.11
C PRO A 26 -13.76 0.02 7.16
N PRO A 27 -13.26 1.18 7.65
CA PRO A 27 -12.57 2.18 6.82
C PRO A 27 -11.43 1.59 5.99
N THR A 28 -10.69 0.63 6.55
CA THR A 28 -9.63 -0.10 5.83
C THR A 28 -10.20 -0.83 4.61
N VAL A 29 -11.33 -1.53 4.74
CA VAL A 29 -11.98 -2.22 3.62
C VAL A 29 -12.45 -1.22 2.57
N SER A 30 -12.99 -0.07 2.99
CA SER A 30 -13.38 1.02 2.07
C SER A 30 -12.19 1.54 1.27
N ALA A 31 -11.02 1.71 1.90
CA ALA A 31 -9.80 2.13 1.21
C ALA A 31 -9.34 1.08 0.18
N TYR A 32 -9.34 -0.19 0.54
CA TYR A 32 -8.98 -1.29 -0.38
C TYR A 32 -9.98 -1.48 -1.53
N SER A 33 -11.25 -1.14 -1.34
CA SER A 33 -12.27 -1.24 -2.39
C SER A 33 -12.00 -0.35 -3.59
N LEU A 34 -11.14 0.67 -3.47
CA LEU A 34 -10.66 1.48 -4.58
C LEU A 34 -9.85 0.67 -5.62
N LEU A 35 -9.38 -0.52 -5.25
CA LEU A 35 -8.72 -1.47 -6.14
C LEU A 35 -9.58 -2.71 -6.43
N ALA A 36 -10.88 -2.67 -6.15
CA ALA A 36 -11.82 -3.73 -6.53
C ALA A 36 -11.82 -3.93 -8.06
N PRO A 37 -12.02 -5.15 -8.57
CA PRO A 37 -11.89 -5.48 -9.99
C PRO A 37 -12.65 -4.52 -10.91
N GLU A 38 -13.82 -4.05 -10.49
CA GLU A 38 -14.71 -3.20 -11.25
C GLU A 38 -14.17 -1.79 -11.46
N VAL A 39 -13.37 -1.28 -10.50
CA VAL A 39 -12.85 0.10 -10.50
C VAL A 39 -11.32 0.16 -10.62
N GLN A 40 -10.63 -0.96 -10.46
CA GLN A 40 -9.17 -1.04 -10.46
C GLN A 40 -8.53 -0.32 -11.66
N ALA A 41 -8.99 -0.63 -12.86
CA ALA A 41 -8.42 -0.03 -14.07
C ALA A 41 -8.57 1.49 -14.12
N SER A 42 -9.70 2.02 -13.62
CA SER A 42 -9.92 3.46 -13.52
C SER A 42 -9.04 4.11 -12.46
N THR A 43 -8.94 3.47 -11.29
CA THR A 43 -8.10 3.95 -10.19
C THR A 43 -6.63 3.99 -10.58
N VAL A 44 -6.11 2.93 -11.22
CA VAL A 44 -4.72 2.86 -11.67
C VAL A 44 -4.41 3.87 -12.77
N ARG A 45 -5.33 4.10 -13.73
CA ARG A 45 -5.16 5.17 -14.71
C ARG A 45 -5.11 6.56 -14.07
N THR A 46 -5.94 6.80 -13.07
CA THR A 46 -5.91 8.06 -12.31
C THR A 46 -4.61 8.18 -11.52
N PHE A 47 -4.15 7.10 -10.90
CA PHE A 47 -2.89 7.05 -10.16
C PHE A 47 -1.71 7.43 -11.06
N ALA A 48 -1.64 6.95 -12.28
CA ALA A 48 -0.58 7.28 -13.23
C ALA A 48 -0.53 8.77 -13.63
N ARG A 49 -1.68 9.47 -13.63
CA ARG A 49 -1.81 10.85 -14.12
C ARG A 49 -1.93 11.89 -13.01
N ALA A 50 -2.59 11.54 -11.93
CA ALA A 50 -2.90 12.42 -10.81
C ALA A 50 -2.78 11.63 -9.48
N PRO A 51 -1.56 11.15 -9.13
CA PRO A 51 -1.36 10.28 -7.98
C PRO A 51 -1.85 10.89 -6.67
N LEU A 52 -1.66 12.18 -6.43
CA LEU A 52 -2.16 12.84 -5.22
C LEU A 52 -3.68 12.74 -5.07
N GLN A 53 -4.42 12.71 -6.17
CA GLN A 53 -5.87 12.52 -6.12
C GLN A 53 -6.23 11.11 -5.63
N VAL A 54 -5.47 10.10 -6.03
CA VAL A 54 -5.70 8.73 -5.56
C VAL A 54 -5.29 8.58 -4.10
N LEU A 55 -4.13 9.13 -3.70
CA LEU A 55 -3.72 9.14 -2.29
C LEU A 55 -4.77 9.81 -1.39
N ALA A 56 -5.30 10.96 -1.82
CA ALA A 56 -6.37 11.67 -1.12
C ALA A 56 -7.65 10.82 -1.01
N ARG A 57 -8.03 10.11 -2.09
CA ARG A 57 -9.21 9.23 -2.07
C ARG A 57 -9.03 8.04 -1.14
N ILE A 58 -7.83 7.46 -1.08
CA ILE A 58 -7.52 6.37 -0.14
C ILE A 58 -7.66 6.87 1.29
N ASP A 59 -7.07 8.03 1.60
CA ASP A 59 -7.15 8.63 2.94
C ASP A 59 -8.59 8.96 3.34
N VAL A 60 -9.39 9.57 2.46
CA VAL A 60 -10.82 9.83 2.71
C VAL A 60 -11.59 8.52 2.96
N ALA A 61 -11.34 7.49 2.16
CA ALA A 61 -11.99 6.19 2.33
C ALA A 61 -11.59 5.53 3.67
N ALA A 62 -10.39 5.83 4.18
CA ALA A 62 -9.92 5.41 5.49
C ALA A 62 -10.40 6.32 6.65
N GLY A 63 -11.21 7.34 6.36
CA GLY A 63 -11.76 8.28 7.36
C GLY A 63 -10.93 9.54 7.59
N GLY A 64 -9.90 9.78 6.78
CA GLY A 64 -9.05 10.96 6.87
C GLY A 64 -9.54 12.17 6.09
N PRO A 65 -8.81 13.29 6.16
CA PRO A 65 -9.21 14.56 5.54
C PRO A 65 -8.89 14.65 4.03
N GLY A 66 -8.26 13.65 3.43
CA GLY A 66 -7.89 13.64 2.01
C GLY A 66 -6.70 14.53 1.66
N ARG A 67 -5.82 14.76 2.60
CA ARG A 67 -4.62 15.58 2.40
C ARG A 67 -3.48 15.12 3.31
N PRO A 68 -2.21 15.28 2.88
CA PRO A 68 -1.08 14.98 3.75
C PRO A 68 -1.17 15.76 5.08
N ALA A 69 -0.95 15.06 6.19
CA ALA A 69 -0.86 15.64 7.52
C ALA A 69 0.51 16.27 7.77
N ARG A 70 1.54 15.80 7.07
CA ARG A 70 2.93 16.25 7.18
C ARG A 70 3.60 16.20 5.80
N ASP A 71 4.72 16.87 5.68
CA ASP A 71 5.67 16.74 4.55
C ASP A 71 5.01 16.73 3.16
N SER A 72 4.12 17.68 2.91
CA SER A 72 3.42 17.80 1.63
C SER A 72 4.37 17.86 0.44
N ALA A 73 5.60 18.35 0.64
CA ALA A 73 6.66 18.36 -0.37
C ALA A 73 7.09 16.94 -0.76
N VAL A 74 7.17 16.01 0.21
CA VAL A 74 7.48 14.59 -0.06
C VAL A 74 6.34 13.96 -0.86
N ALA A 75 5.08 14.22 -0.48
CA ALA A 75 3.94 13.73 -1.25
C ALA A 75 3.95 14.23 -2.71
N GLN A 76 4.32 15.49 -2.93
CA GLN A 76 4.49 16.06 -4.27
C GLN A 76 5.66 15.42 -5.03
N ALA A 77 6.79 15.17 -4.37
CA ALA A 77 7.94 14.50 -4.97
C ALA A 77 7.58 13.07 -5.41
N LEU A 78 6.87 12.32 -4.56
CA LEU A 78 6.36 10.99 -4.91
C LEU A 78 5.40 11.04 -6.11
N ALA A 79 4.53 12.04 -6.15
CA ALA A 79 3.62 12.24 -7.28
C ALA A 79 4.37 12.53 -8.59
N GLN A 80 5.41 13.34 -8.54
CA GLN A 80 6.25 13.60 -9.71
C GLN A 80 7.00 12.35 -10.17
N LEU A 81 7.46 11.53 -9.23
CA LEU A 81 8.13 10.26 -9.52
C LEU A 81 7.20 9.30 -10.25
N ILE A 82 5.95 9.18 -9.79
CA ILE A 82 4.94 8.34 -10.43
C ILE A 82 4.62 8.83 -11.85
N THR A 83 4.40 10.14 -12.03
CA THR A 83 3.95 10.70 -13.30
C THR A 83 5.03 10.73 -14.36
N ARG A 84 6.28 10.91 -13.98
CA ARG A 84 7.42 10.97 -14.91
C ARG A 84 7.96 9.59 -15.26
N GLY A 85 7.79 8.62 -14.36
CA GLY A 85 8.55 7.37 -14.39
C GLY A 85 10.04 7.62 -14.13
N ALA A 86 10.78 6.62 -13.79
CA ALA A 86 12.22 6.72 -13.56
C ALA A 86 13.00 5.57 -14.23
N GLY A 87 12.36 4.89 -15.19
CA GLY A 87 12.93 3.75 -15.92
C GLY A 87 12.53 2.40 -15.33
N VAL A 88 12.67 1.36 -16.14
CA VAL A 88 12.15 0.00 -15.86
C VAL A 88 12.66 -0.56 -14.54
N ASP A 89 13.91 -0.31 -14.18
CA ASP A 89 14.50 -0.83 -12.94
C ASP A 89 13.90 -0.13 -11.72
N PHE A 90 13.65 1.17 -11.82
CA PHE A 90 13.03 1.93 -10.75
C PHE A 90 11.53 1.65 -10.62
N ASP A 91 10.84 1.42 -11.73
CA ASP A 91 9.41 1.10 -11.72
C ASP A 91 9.11 -0.14 -10.87
N ARG A 92 10.04 -1.11 -10.83
CA ARG A 92 9.95 -2.29 -9.96
C ARG A 92 10.12 -1.95 -8.48
N LEU A 93 10.81 -0.87 -8.15
CA LEU A 93 11.02 -0.41 -6.79
C LEU A 93 9.88 0.49 -6.29
N LEU A 94 9.12 1.08 -7.22
CA LEU A 94 8.09 2.07 -6.90
C LEU A 94 7.10 1.64 -5.82
N PRO A 95 6.55 0.40 -5.82
CA PRO A 95 5.65 -0.04 -4.75
C PRO A 95 6.28 0.02 -3.36
N VAL A 96 7.56 -0.38 -3.28
CA VAL A 96 8.32 -0.43 -2.01
C VAL A 96 8.70 0.98 -1.55
N VAL A 97 9.14 1.83 -2.49
CA VAL A 97 9.49 3.23 -2.20
C VAL A 97 8.27 4.01 -1.70
N LEU A 98 7.12 3.89 -2.37
CA LEU A 98 5.89 4.53 -1.93
C LEU A 98 5.47 4.09 -0.54
N HIS A 99 5.51 2.78 -0.29
CA HIS A 99 5.18 2.25 1.03
C HIS A 99 6.10 2.84 2.10
N ALA A 100 7.41 2.77 1.90
CA ALA A 100 8.39 3.24 2.86
C ALA A 100 8.21 4.75 3.17
N GLU A 101 8.18 5.59 2.15
CA GLU A 101 8.07 7.04 2.31
C GLU A 101 6.75 7.47 2.97
N ILE A 102 5.62 6.87 2.58
CA ILE A 102 4.32 7.24 3.15
C ILE A 102 4.21 6.77 4.60
N ALA A 103 4.57 5.51 4.89
CA ALA A 103 4.41 4.93 6.21
C ALA A 103 5.43 5.47 7.22
N ALA A 104 6.73 5.45 6.88
CA ALA A 104 7.78 5.87 7.82
C ALA A 104 7.70 7.36 8.16
N ARG A 105 7.32 8.21 7.20
CA ARG A 105 7.14 9.65 7.44
C ARG A 105 5.77 10.04 7.99
N SER A 106 4.89 9.08 8.17
CA SER A 106 3.50 9.34 8.64
C SER A 106 2.80 10.42 7.81
N LEU A 107 2.92 10.37 6.48
CA LEU A 107 2.44 11.44 5.59
C LEU A 107 0.95 11.73 5.73
N PHE A 108 0.13 10.72 6.08
CA PHE A 108 -1.32 10.81 6.28
C PHE A 108 -1.72 10.57 7.75
N GLY A 109 -0.82 10.86 8.69
CA GLY A 109 -1.08 10.67 10.12
C GLY A 109 -1.41 9.21 10.45
N GLU A 110 -2.50 8.97 11.15
CA GLU A 110 -2.95 7.64 11.57
C GLU A 110 -3.29 6.71 10.40
N ASN A 111 -3.65 7.28 9.23
CA ASN A 111 -3.99 6.51 8.04
C ASN A 111 -2.76 6.13 7.19
N SER A 112 -1.55 6.49 7.61
CA SER A 112 -0.35 6.31 6.77
C SER A 112 -0.10 4.86 6.38
N THR A 113 -0.37 3.90 7.27
CA THR A 113 -0.22 2.46 6.95
C THR A 113 -1.16 2.03 5.84
N VAL A 114 -2.45 2.33 5.96
CA VAL A 114 -3.44 1.95 4.94
C VAL A 114 -3.20 2.67 3.63
N VAL A 115 -2.87 3.97 3.67
CA VAL A 115 -2.54 4.74 2.46
C VAL A 115 -1.30 4.16 1.78
N ALA A 116 -0.24 3.84 2.53
CA ALA A 116 0.98 3.25 2.02
C ALA A 116 0.73 1.90 1.32
N LEU A 117 -0.03 1.02 1.96
CA LEU A 117 -0.32 -0.32 1.44
C LEU A 117 -1.18 -0.28 0.18
N VAL A 118 -2.25 0.50 0.17
CA VAL A 118 -3.13 0.62 -1.00
C VAL A 118 -2.42 1.32 -2.16
N ALA A 119 -1.63 2.37 -1.87
CA ALA A 119 -0.81 3.06 -2.87
C ALA A 119 0.26 2.13 -3.47
N ALA A 120 0.93 1.31 -2.64
CA ALA A 120 1.91 0.33 -3.11
C ALA A 120 1.27 -0.70 -4.04
N ARG A 121 0.06 -1.19 -3.74
CA ARG A 121 -0.69 -2.07 -4.65
C ARG A 121 -1.05 -1.38 -5.96
N ALA A 122 -1.52 -0.13 -5.92
CA ALA A 122 -1.80 0.64 -7.14
C ALA A 122 -0.54 0.81 -8.00
N ALA A 123 0.60 1.09 -7.37
CA ALA A 123 1.89 1.18 -8.03
C ALA A 123 2.33 -0.16 -8.63
N ALA A 124 2.16 -1.27 -7.90
CA ALA A 124 2.52 -2.61 -8.38
C ALA A 124 1.71 -3.01 -9.63
N ILE A 125 0.43 -2.66 -9.68
CA ILE A 125 -0.41 -2.89 -10.85
C ILE A 125 0.04 -1.97 -11.99
N HIS A 126 0.28 -0.68 -11.69
CA HIS A 126 0.67 0.31 -12.69
C HIS A 126 1.99 -0.04 -13.38
N THR A 127 2.99 -0.47 -12.62
CA THR A 127 4.33 -0.79 -13.13
C THR A 127 4.45 -2.21 -13.71
N GLY A 128 3.42 -3.04 -13.54
CA GLY A 128 3.47 -4.45 -13.94
C GLY A 128 4.25 -5.34 -12.98
N PHE A 129 4.59 -4.84 -11.79
CA PHE A 129 5.21 -5.64 -10.73
C PHE A 129 4.27 -6.74 -10.22
N ASP A 130 3.00 -6.40 -10.00
CA ASP A 130 1.90 -7.32 -9.74
C ASP A 130 0.69 -6.91 -10.59
N PRO A 131 0.68 -7.20 -11.90
CA PRO A 131 -0.29 -6.62 -12.84
C PRO A 131 -1.73 -7.00 -12.57
N ARG A 132 -1.95 -8.07 -11.80
CA ARG A 132 -3.29 -8.56 -11.43
C ARG A 132 -3.71 -8.17 -10.03
N GLY A 133 -2.80 -7.61 -9.22
CA GLY A 133 -3.05 -7.25 -7.83
C GLY A 133 -3.37 -8.47 -6.94
N PHE A 134 -2.68 -9.58 -7.14
CA PHE A 134 -2.94 -10.83 -6.44
C PHE A 134 -2.09 -11.01 -5.18
N ALA A 135 -0.90 -10.43 -5.15
CA ALA A 135 -0.02 -10.53 -3.99
C ALA A 135 -0.68 -9.93 -2.73
N VAL A 136 -0.40 -10.52 -1.58
CA VAL A 136 -0.92 -10.09 -0.26
C VAL A 136 0.24 -9.84 0.70
N PRO A 137 1.07 -8.78 0.46
CA PRO A 137 2.22 -8.48 1.32
C PRO A 137 1.83 -8.17 2.76
N GLU A 138 0.60 -7.70 2.99
CA GLU A 138 0.08 -7.34 4.30
C GLU A 138 0.09 -8.51 5.29
N THR A 139 -0.12 -9.72 4.82
CA THR A 139 -0.10 -10.93 5.66
C THR A 139 1.27 -11.16 6.27
N TYR A 140 2.33 -10.99 5.48
CA TYR A 140 3.71 -11.08 5.96
C TYR A 140 4.02 -9.98 6.98
N LEU A 141 3.67 -8.73 6.67
CA LEU A 141 3.90 -7.60 7.56
C LEU A 141 3.17 -7.78 8.90
N ASN A 142 1.94 -8.29 8.87
CA ASN A 142 1.19 -8.56 10.10
C ASN A 142 1.84 -9.65 10.97
N ARG A 143 2.40 -10.70 10.35
CA ARG A 143 3.16 -11.73 11.08
C ARG A 143 4.45 -11.17 11.68
N HIS A 144 5.08 -10.20 11.03
CA HIS A 144 6.34 -9.57 11.42
C HIS A 144 6.16 -8.14 11.92
N ARG A 145 5.01 -7.83 12.53
CA ARG A 145 4.64 -6.45 12.90
C ARG A 145 5.63 -5.74 13.82
N ALA A 146 6.30 -6.47 14.70
CA ALA A 146 7.32 -5.89 15.58
C ALA A 146 8.53 -5.38 14.76
N ALA A 147 9.08 -6.23 13.90
CA ALA A 147 10.17 -5.86 13.00
C ALA A 147 9.77 -4.74 12.03
N TYR A 148 8.52 -4.76 11.52
CA TYR A 148 8.00 -3.71 10.65
C TYR A 148 7.95 -2.35 11.36
N ARG A 149 7.45 -2.31 12.60
CA ARG A 149 7.41 -1.07 13.39
C ARG A 149 8.81 -0.55 13.72
N GLU A 150 9.73 -1.44 14.07
CA GLU A 150 11.13 -1.10 14.32
C GLU A 150 11.78 -0.52 13.06
N ALA A 151 11.63 -1.16 11.92
CA ALA A 151 12.15 -0.69 10.65
C ALA A 151 11.55 0.66 10.20
N LEU A 152 10.26 0.92 10.49
CA LEU A 152 9.65 2.23 10.26
C LEU A 152 10.28 3.32 11.14
N MET A 153 10.51 3.03 12.43
CA MET A 153 11.14 3.99 13.34
C MET A 153 12.60 4.26 12.99
N GLY A 154 13.32 3.25 12.50
CA GLY A 154 14.72 3.36 12.09
C GLY A 154 14.95 3.85 10.66
N TYR A 155 13.90 4.19 9.93
CA TYR A 155 13.97 4.42 8.48
C TYR A 155 14.97 5.50 8.05
N GLU A 156 15.10 6.58 8.81
CA GLU A 156 16.03 7.67 8.49
C GLU A 156 17.50 7.24 8.62
N ASP A 157 17.80 6.37 9.59
CA ASP A 157 19.16 5.91 9.88
C ASP A 157 19.53 4.64 9.10
N THR A 158 18.57 3.70 8.96
CA THR A 158 18.77 2.38 8.35
C THR A 158 17.66 2.02 7.35
N PRO A 159 17.49 2.78 6.25
CA PRO A 159 16.40 2.56 5.29
C PRO A 159 16.43 1.17 4.64
N ALA A 160 17.61 0.56 4.53
CA ALA A 160 17.78 -0.77 3.94
C ALA A 160 17.01 -1.87 4.69
N GLU A 161 16.82 -1.73 6.00
CA GLU A 161 16.07 -2.70 6.80
C GLU A 161 14.59 -2.72 6.41
N LEU A 162 13.98 -1.54 6.28
CA LEU A 162 12.59 -1.43 5.84
C LEU A 162 12.43 -1.93 4.40
N PHE A 163 13.32 -1.54 3.48
CA PHE A 163 13.26 -2.02 2.10
C PHE A 163 13.36 -3.55 2.02
N THR A 164 14.30 -4.16 2.74
CA THR A 164 14.46 -5.61 2.79
C THR A 164 13.19 -6.30 3.29
N LEU A 165 12.61 -5.78 4.36
CA LEU A 165 11.38 -6.33 4.94
C LEU A 165 10.20 -6.20 3.96
N LEU A 166 10.08 -5.07 3.27
CA LEU A 166 9.02 -4.86 2.26
C LEU A 166 9.18 -5.77 1.05
N PHE A 167 10.40 -5.99 0.55
CA PHE A 167 10.65 -6.95 -0.53
C PHE A 167 10.30 -8.38 -0.11
N ASN A 168 10.66 -8.78 1.10
CA ASN A 168 10.27 -10.09 1.64
C ASN A 168 8.75 -10.22 1.74
N ALA A 169 8.05 -9.15 2.12
CA ALA A 169 6.59 -9.12 2.18
C ALA A 169 5.95 -9.32 0.81
N TRP A 170 6.47 -8.66 -0.23
CA TRP A 170 5.98 -8.85 -1.60
C TRP A 170 6.26 -10.26 -2.13
N THR A 171 7.43 -10.83 -1.85
CA THR A 171 7.78 -12.20 -2.24
C THR A 171 6.84 -13.21 -1.57
N ALA A 172 6.68 -13.12 -0.25
CA ALA A 172 5.77 -13.99 0.49
C ALA A 172 4.31 -13.81 0.05
N GLY A 173 3.90 -12.57 -0.24
CA GLY A 173 2.55 -12.28 -0.74
C GLY A 173 2.27 -12.86 -2.12
N ALA A 174 3.27 -12.95 -2.98
CA ALA A 174 3.15 -13.60 -4.28
C ALA A 174 3.04 -15.13 -4.13
N GLU A 175 3.83 -15.74 -3.24
CA GLU A 175 3.76 -17.18 -2.93
C GLU A 175 2.38 -17.55 -2.35
N GLU A 176 1.82 -16.71 -1.49
CA GLU A 176 0.47 -16.91 -0.94
C GLU A 176 -0.60 -16.86 -2.05
N ALA A 177 -0.47 -15.93 -3.00
CA ALA A 177 -1.37 -15.82 -4.15
C ALA A 177 -1.34 -17.07 -5.04
N ASP A 178 -0.15 -17.61 -5.29
CA ASP A 178 0.03 -18.87 -6.04
C ASP A 178 -0.61 -20.06 -5.31
N GLY A 179 -0.51 -20.11 -4.00
CA GLY A 179 -1.16 -21.13 -3.17
C GLY A 179 -2.70 -21.08 -3.27
N ILE A 180 -3.26 -19.88 -3.27
CA ILE A 180 -4.72 -19.68 -3.44
C ILE A 180 -5.17 -20.12 -4.84
N ALA A 181 -4.41 -19.76 -5.87
CA ALA A 181 -4.75 -20.12 -7.26
C ALA A 181 -4.72 -21.63 -7.53
N ARG A 182 -3.88 -22.38 -6.81
CA ARG A 182 -3.80 -23.86 -6.93
C ARG A 182 -4.89 -24.57 -6.14
N ALA A 183 -5.51 -23.91 -5.17
CA ALA A 183 -6.55 -24.49 -4.31
C ALA A 183 -7.97 -24.20 -4.82
N ALA A 184 -8.11 -23.35 -5.84
CA ALA A 184 -9.37 -22.95 -6.47
C ALA A 184 -9.65 -23.78 -7.73
#